data_87fb73fe688e148a4a5f6540435091c1
#
_entry.id   87fb73fe688e148a4a5f6540435091c1
#
_cell.length_a   1.000
_cell.length_b   1.000
_cell.length_c   1.000
_cell.angle_alpha   90.00
_cell.angle_beta   90.00
_cell.angle_gamma   90.00
#
_symmetry.space_group_name_H-M   'P 1'
#
loop_
_entity.id
_entity.type
_entity.pdbx_description
1 polymer ?
#
loop_
_entity_poly.entity_id
_entity_poly.type
_entity_poly.pdbx_seq_one_letter_code
_entity_poly.pdbx_strand_id
1 'polypeptide(L)'
;MTRRSNLSSDDGPAGTSGTPGLDGDFYYRGGVQKKTLRNLKRGRLHIYASLDLHGFTRSNTGSAVKNFTSECVGTEERCVLLVTGKGRSSPGRQSIVRATALENLRQDDSVLAYCCALPQDGGYGAFYVLLRAARKRSDSFD
;
A
#
# COMPACT_ATOMS: atom_id res chain seq x y z
N MET A 1 7.30 21.95 11.83
CA MET A 1 7.21 21.69 11.85
C MET A 1 7.07 21.23 11.63
N THR A 2 7.13 20.97 11.73
CA THR A 2 7.04 20.48 11.72
C THR A 2 7.05 19.89 11.74
N ARG A 3 7.23 19.84 12.12
CA ARG A 3 7.28 19.27 12.36
C ARG A 3 7.33 18.55 12.28
N ARG A 4 7.43 18.45 12.60
CA ARG A 4 7.50 17.75 12.80
C ARG A 4 7.59 16.92 12.52
N SER A 5 7.74 16.85 12.54
CA SER A 5 7.83 16.11 12.47
C SER A 5 7.91 15.31 12.41
N ASN A 6 8.15 15.34 12.75
CA ASN A 6 8.22 14.65 12.85
C ASN A 6 8.38 13.99 12.76
N LEU A 7 8.59 13.90 13.08
CA LEU A 7 8.80 13.33 13.22
C LEU A 7 9.03 12.60 13.16
N SER A 8 9.22 12.62 13.38
CA SER A 8 9.47 11.98 13.48
C SER A 8 9.47 11.14 13.55
N SER A 9 9.61 11.19 13.70
CA SER A 9 9.61 10.50 13.79
C SER A 9 9.62 9.75 13.80
N ASP A 10 9.84 9.94 13.96
CA ASP A 10 9.87 9.32 13.96
C ASP A 10 10.14 8.64 14.14
N ASP A 11 10.38 8.66 14.58
CA ASP A 11 10.65 8.08 14.75
C ASP A 11 10.43 7.23 15.14
N GLY A 12 10.46 7.44 15.17
CA GLY A 12 10.11 6.57 15.54
C GLY A 12 10.22 5.39 15.75
N PRO A 13 9.78 4.95 16.37
CA PRO A 13 10.03 3.78 16.65
C PRO A 13 9.85 2.91 15.73
N ALA A 14 10.43 3.15 15.41
CA ALA A 14 10.47 2.42 14.46
C ALA A 14 10.59 1.09 14.74
N GLY A 15 10.87 0.27 14.63
CA GLY A 15 10.93 -1.08 14.93
C GLY A 15 9.61 -1.76 14.94
N THR A 16 8.60 -1.02 15.09
CA THR A 16 7.28 -1.57 15.13
C THR A 16 6.85 -1.95 13.74
N SER A 17 6.47 -3.19 13.53
CA SER A 17 6.02 -3.56 12.21
C SER A 17 4.56 -3.19 12.04
N GLY A 18 4.25 -2.51 10.94
CA GLY A 18 2.88 -2.26 10.59
C GLY A 18 2.20 -1.18 11.39
N THR A 19 2.79 -0.01 11.45
CA THR A 19 2.15 1.11 12.15
C THR A 19 1.31 1.91 11.17
N PRO A 20 -0.01 1.95 11.34
CA PRO A 20 -0.85 2.75 10.46
C PRO A 20 -0.54 4.24 10.61
N GLY A 21 -0.79 5.00 9.56
CA GLY A 21 -0.71 6.43 9.64
C GLY A 21 -1.84 7.02 10.47
N LEU A 22 -1.85 8.33 10.63
CA LEU A 22 -2.81 9.00 11.49
C LEU A 22 -4.26 8.71 11.12
N ASP A 23 -4.54 8.61 9.85
CA ASP A 23 -5.89 8.39 9.36
C ASP A 23 -6.10 6.99 8.81
N GLY A 24 -5.13 6.10 9.04
CA GLY A 24 -5.20 4.75 8.52
C GLY A 24 -4.81 4.62 7.07
N ASP A 25 -4.43 5.70 6.44
CA ASP A 25 -4.12 5.70 5.01
C ASP A 25 -2.65 5.50 4.72
N PHE A 26 -1.85 5.39 5.74
CA PHE A 26 -0.42 5.18 5.59
C PHE A 26 0.01 4.07 6.53
N TYR A 27 0.72 3.11 5.97
CA TYR A 27 1.12 1.92 6.70
C TYR A 27 2.49 1.48 6.23
N TYR A 28 3.32 1.05 7.13
CA TYR A 28 4.59 0.44 6.75
C TYR A 28 5.04 -0.51 7.85
N ARG A 29 5.76 -1.55 7.42
CA ARG A 29 6.36 -2.49 8.35
C ARG A 29 7.72 -2.01 8.78
N GLY A 30 8.16 -2.47 9.94
CA GLY A 30 9.52 -2.20 10.38
C GLY A 30 10.52 -2.76 9.38
N GLY A 31 11.63 -2.08 9.25
CA GLY A 31 12.68 -2.51 8.33
C GLY A 31 12.61 -1.89 6.95
N VAL A 32 11.52 -1.24 6.60
CA VAL A 32 11.45 -0.53 5.33
C VAL A 32 12.25 0.76 5.44
N GLN A 33 13.14 1.00 4.49
CA GLN A 33 14.02 2.14 4.55
C GLN A 33 13.24 3.44 4.37
N LYS A 34 13.66 4.47 5.10
CA LYS A 34 12.99 5.76 5.03
C LYS A 34 13.01 6.35 3.63
N LYS A 35 14.11 6.15 2.92
CA LYS A 35 14.21 6.64 1.55
C LYS A 35 13.16 5.99 0.65
N THR A 36 12.95 4.69 0.82
CA THR A 36 11.96 3.97 0.04
C THR A 36 10.56 4.49 0.35
N LEU A 37 10.25 4.70 1.63
CA LEU A 37 8.95 5.23 2.02
C LEU A 37 8.74 6.63 1.45
N ARG A 38 9.78 7.46 1.48
CA ARG A 38 9.68 8.79 0.92
C ARG A 38 9.39 8.74 -0.58
N ASN A 39 10.09 7.87 -1.29
CA ASN A 39 9.87 7.73 -2.72
C ASN A 39 8.47 7.20 -3.01
N LEU A 40 7.98 6.30 -2.17
CA LEU A 40 6.61 5.79 -2.33
C LEU A 40 5.60 6.94 -2.20
N LYS A 41 5.74 7.74 -1.15
CA LYS A 41 4.80 8.84 -0.92
C LYS A 41 4.84 9.89 -2.01
N ARG A 42 5.99 10.08 -2.62
CA ARG A 42 6.17 11.10 -3.66
C ARG A 42 5.82 10.58 -5.05
N GLY A 43 5.36 9.33 -5.14
CA GLY A 43 5.00 8.78 -6.42
C GLY A 43 6.16 8.56 -7.36
N ARG A 44 7.35 8.34 -6.81
CA ARG A 44 8.57 8.20 -7.61
C ARG A 44 8.89 6.77 -7.98
N LEU A 45 8.18 5.81 -7.40
CA LEU A 45 8.40 4.42 -7.75
C LEU A 45 7.55 4.09 -8.97
N HIS A 46 8.13 3.30 -9.86
CA HIS A 46 7.40 2.90 -11.05
C HIS A 46 6.25 1.97 -10.69
N ILE A 47 5.06 2.29 -11.19
CA ILE A 47 3.88 1.48 -10.98
C ILE A 47 3.78 0.54 -12.16
N TYR A 48 3.95 -0.76 -11.93
CA TYR A 48 3.96 -1.69 -13.04
C TYR A 48 2.66 -2.47 -13.19
N ALA A 49 1.75 -2.35 -12.24
CA ALA A 49 0.47 -3.03 -12.30
C ALA A 49 -0.53 -2.28 -11.46
N SER A 50 -1.81 -2.42 -11.78
CA SER A 50 -2.84 -1.78 -10.99
C SER A 50 -4.06 -2.68 -10.91
N LEU A 51 -4.81 -2.53 -9.83
CA LEU A 51 -6.09 -3.21 -9.63
C LEU A 51 -7.14 -2.16 -9.31
N ASP A 52 -8.22 -2.15 -10.06
CA ASP A 52 -9.32 -1.21 -9.84
C ASP A 52 -10.46 -1.97 -9.18
N LEU A 53 -10.79 -1.55 -7.96
CA LEU A 53 -11.86 -2.17 -7.18
C LEU A 53 -13.21 -1.48 -7.38
N HIS A 54 -13.30 -0.64 -8.39
CA HIS A 54 -14.57 0.01 -8.71
C HIS A 54 -15.66 -1.03 -8.90
N GLY A 55 -16.77 -0.85 -8.20
CA GLY A 55 -17.88 -1.80 -8.32
C GLY A 55 -17.75 -3.07 -7.50
N PHE A 56 -16.65 -3.27 -6.82
CA PHE A 56 -16.48 -4.44 -5.98
C PHE A 56 -17.31 -4.29 -4.72
N THR A 57 -17.54 -5.41 -4.05
CA THR A 57 -18.25 -5.46 -2.78
C THR A 57 -17.28 -5.91 -1.70
N ARG A 58 -17.72 -5.80 -0.45
CA ARG A 58 -16.91 -6.29 0.65
C ARG A 58 -16.53 -7.76 0.46
N SER A 59 -17.47 -8.57 0.00
CA SER A 59 -17.25 -10.02 -0.04
C SER A 59 -16.25 -10.43 -1.11
N ASN A 60 -16.08 -9.65 -2.19
CA ASN A 60 -15.13 -10.03 -3.22
C ASN A 60 -13.85 -9.17 -3.22
N THR A 61 -13.79 -8.14 -2.38
CA THR A 61 -12.62 -7.27 -2.34
C THR A 61 -11.41 -8.01 -1.78
N GLY A 62 -11.59 -8.73 -0.68
CA GLY A 62 -10.46 -9.38 -0.02
C GLY A 62 -9.74 -10.36 -0.91
N SER A 63 -10.49 -11.24 -1.58
CA SER A 63 -9.84 -12.22 -2.45
C SER A 63 -9.23 -11.57 -3.67
N ALA A 64 -9.85 -10.50 -4.19
CA ALA A 64 -9.26 -9.80 -5.34
C ALA A 64 -7.93 -9.16 -4.98
N VAL A 65 -7.86 -8.51 -3.82
CA VAL A 65 -6.62 -7.88 -3.37
C VAL A 65 -5.54 -8.95 -3.14
N LYS A 66 -5.90 -10.04 -2.48
CA LYS A 66 -4.93 -11.08 -2.18
C LYS A 66 -4.41 -11.73 -3.46
N ASN A 67 -5.28 -12.00 -4.41
CA ASN A 67 -4.85 -12.58 -5.68
C ASN A 67 -3.91 -11.63 -6.42
N PHE A 68 -4.25 -10.34 -6.40
CA PHE A 68 -3.45 -9.33 -7.08
C PHE A 68 -2.05 -9.25 -6.48
N THR A 69 -1.95 -9.16 -5.16
CA THR A 69 -0.62 -9.08 -4.52
C THR A 69 0.16 -10.35 -4.73
N SER A 70 -0.50 -11.51 -4.71
CA SER A 70 0.17 -12.78 -4.94
C SER A 70 0.78 -12.86 -6.34
N GLU A 71 0.08 -12.30 -7.31
CA GLU A 71 0.58 -12.31 -8.69
C GLU A 71 1.72 -11.33 -8.90
N CYS A 72 1.73 -10.25 -8.12
CA CYS A 72 2.70 -9.18 -8.33
C CYS A 72 3.95 -9.30 -7.47
N VAL A 73 3.87 -10.01 -6.35
CA VAL A 73 5.01 -10.12 -5.45
C VAL A 73 6.11 -10.96 -6.11
N GLY A 74 7.34 -10.63 -5.78
CA GLY A 74 8.46 -11.41 -6.27
C GLY A 74 9.07 -10.90 -7.56
N THR A 75 8.59 -9.79 -8.08
CA THR A 75 9.22 -9.15 -9.23
C THR A 75 10.25 -8.15 -8.75
N GLU A 76 11.08 -7.66 -9.66
CA GLU A 76 12.02 -6.60 -9.30
C GLU A 76 11.31 -5.28 -9.08
N GLU A 77 10.23 -5.07 -9.78
CA GLU A 77 9.42 -3.87 -9.57
C GLU A 77 8.46 -4.17 -8.44
N ARG A 78 8.40 -3.25 -7.50
CA ARG A 78 7.75 -3.52 -6.24
C ARG A 78 6.54 -2.66 -5.96
N CYS A 79 6.23 -1.69 -6.81
CA CYS A 79 5.14 -0.77 -6.54
C CYS A 79 3.97 -1.02 -7.47
N VAL A 80 2.80 -1.16 -6.89
CA VAL A 80 1.57 -1.33 -7.65
C VAL A 80 0.56 -0.29 -7.17
N LEU A 81 -0.48 -0.09 -7.97
CA LEU A 81 -1.53 0.88 -7.66
C LEU A 81 -2.82 0.14 -7.39
N LEU A 82 -3.44 0.46 -6.27
CA LEU A 82 -4.74 -0.10 -5.92
C LEU A 82 -5.76 1.03 -5.93
N VAL A 83 -6.77 0.93 -6.79
CA VAL A 83 -7.78 1.98 -6.93
C VAL A 83 -9.03 1.51 -6.22
N THR A 84 -9.40 2.22 -5.16
CA THR A 84 -10.63 1.91 -4.40
C THR A 84 -11.78 2.81 -4.78
N GLY A 85 -11.49 3.94 -5.44
CA GLY A 85 -12.51 4.91 -5.79
C GLY A 85 -12.74 5.90 -4.68
N LYS A 86 -13.41 6.99 -5.01
CA LYS A 86 -13.64 8.07 -4.04
C LYS A 86 -15.02 8.02 -3.41
N GLY A 87 -15.86 7.09 -3.83
CA GLY A 87 -17.16 6.90 -3.21
C GLY A 87 -18.20 7.93 -3.57
N ARG A 88 -18.06 8.60 -4.70
CA ARG A 88 -18.99 9.68 -5.02
C ARG A 88 -20.40 9.20 -5.28
N SER A 89 -20.55 8.08 -5.97
CA SER A 89 -21.87 7.56 -6.29
C SER A 89 -22.39 6.56 -5.27
N SER A 90 -21.51 5.98 -4.47
CA SER A 90 -21.88 4.99 -3.45
C SER A 90 -20.96 5.13 -2.25
N PRO A 91 -21.09 6.23 -1.50
CA PRO A 91 -20.10 6.52 -0.45
C PRO A 91 -19.97 5.42 0.58
N GLY A 92 -21.10 4.85 1.02
CA GLY A 92 -21.03 3.81 2.04
C GLY A 92 -20.35 2.56 1.55
N ARG A 93 -20.69 2.11 0.35
CA ARG A 93 -20.06 0.92 -0.23
C ARG A 93 -18.58 1.15 -0.45
N GLN A 94 -18.23 2.31 -0.97
CA GLN A 94 -16.84 2.58 -1.29
C GLN A 94 -16.00 2.66 -0.04
N SER A 95 -16.54 3.18 1.05
CA SER A 95 -15.82 3.20 2.32
C SER A 95 -15.57 1.79 2.83
N ILE A 96 -16.54 0.89 2.65
CA ILE A 96 -16.37 -0.51 3.07
C ILE A 96 -15.32 -1.20 2.22
N VAL A 97 -15.35 -1.00 0.91
CA VAL A 97 -14.38 -1.60 0.00
C VAL A 97 -12.98 -1.09 0.35
N ARG A 98 -12.85 0.22 0.56
CA ARG A 98 -11.58 0.82 0.92
C ARG A 98 -11.03 0.23 2.21
N ALA A 99 -11.86 0.20 3.25
CA ALA A 99 -11.42 -0.33 4.54
C ALA A 99 -11.05 -1.80 4.44
N THR A 100 -11.83 -2.58 3.71
CA THR A 100 -11.56 -4.00 3.53
C THR A 100 -10.25 -4.20 2.79
N ALA A 101 -10.03 -3.43 1.73
CA ALA A 101 -8.79 -3.54 0.96
C ALA A 101 -7.58 -3.22 1.82
N LEU A 102 -7.63 -2.13 2.58
CA LEU A 102 -6.50 -1.73 3.41
C LEU A 102 -6.23 -2.75 4.51
N GLU A 103 -7.28 -3.30 5.09
CA GLU A 103 -7.10 -4.33 6.11
C GLU A 103 -6.42 -5.55 5.53
N ASN A 104 -6.84 -5.97 4.34
CA ASN A 104 -6.21 -7.12 3.68
C ASN A 104 -4.75 -6.85 3.37
N LEU A 105 -4.43 -5.63 2.95
CA LEU A 105 -3.03 -5.29 2.69
C LEU A 105 -2.19 -5.37 3.97
N ARG A 106 -2.73 -4.88 5.08
CA ARG A 106 -1.98 -4.92 6.34
C ARG A 106 -1.72 -6.34 6.83
N GLN A 107 -2.62 -7.26 6.52
CA GLN A 107 -2.48 -8.66 6.94
C GLN A 107 -1.66 -9.49 5.98
N ASP A 108 -1.28 -8.95 4.85
CA ASP A 108 -0.56 -9.68 3.81
C ASP A 108 0.93 -9.49 4.00
N ASP A 109 1.65 -10.58 4.26
CA ASP A 109 3.08 -10.52 4.53
C ASP A 109 3.88 -10.01 3.34
N SER A 110 3.33 -10.09 2.14
CA SER A 110 4.03 -9.59 0.96
C SER A 110 3.93 -8.07 0.82
N VAL A 111 3.07 -7.42 1.61
CA VAL A 111 2.89 -5.97 1.55
C VAL A 111 3.78 -5.31 2.59
N LEU A 112 4.67 -4.44 2.17
CA LEU A 112 5.58 -3.75 3.07
C LEU A 112 5.08 -2.38 3.48
N ALA A 113 4.31 -1.71 2.62
CA ALA A 113 3.83 -0.37 2.92
C ALA A 113 2.74 0.01 1.93
N TYR A 114 1.92 0.97 2.32
CA TYR A 114 1.01 1.62 1.38
C TYR A 114 0.77 3.06 1.83
N CYS A 115 0.40 3.89 0.89
CA CYS A 115 0.01 5.27 1.17
C CYS A 115 -0.93 5.75 0.07
N CYS A 116 -1.65 6.85 0.34
CA CYS A 116 -2.50 7.43 -0.68
C CYS A 116 -1.68 7.88 -1.87
N ALA A 117 -2.23 7.71 -3.06
CA ALA A 117 -1.58 8.13 -4.29
C ALA A 117 -1.62 9.64 -4.43
N LEU A 118 -0.76 10.16 -5.29
CA LEU A 118 -0.81 11.57 -5.65
C LEU A 118 -2.08 11.83 -6.47
N PRO A 119 -2.52 13.11 -6.54
CA PRO A 119 -3.76 13.41 -7.25
C PRO A 119 -3.79 12.91 -8.69
N GLN A 120 -2.65 12.96 -9.39
CA GLN A 120 -2.62 12.50 -10.78
C GLN A 120 -2.82 10.99 -10.90
N ASP A 121 -2.63 10.25 -9.82
CA ASP A 121 -2.78 8.79 -9.81
C ASP A 121 -4.02 8.33 -9.05
N GLY A 122 -4.92 9.25 -8.72
CA GLY A 122 -6.18 8.90 -8.07
C GLY A 122 -6.39 9.53 -6.71
N GLY A 123 -5.36 10.11 -6.12
CA GLY A 123 -5.47 10.81 -4.85
C GLY A 123 -6.05 9.93 -3.75
N TYR A 124 -7.06 10.43 -3.08
CA TYR A 124 -7.69 9.73 -1.97
C TYR A 124 -8.30 8.39 -2.38
N GLY A 125 -8.64 8.24 -3.66
CA GLY A 125 -9.28 7.02 -4.15
C GLY A 125 -8.31 5.96 -4.64
N ALA A 126 -7.02 6.12 -4.39
CA ALA A 126 -6.02 5.15 -4.85
C ALA A 126 -4.86 5.10 -3.88
N PHE A 127 -4.12 3.99 -3.93
CA PHE A 127 -3.01 3.76 -3.02
C PHE A 127 -1.81 3.22 -3.79
N TYR A 128 -0.64 3.74 -3.48
CA TYR A 128 0.61 3.09 -3.85
C TYR A 128 0.86 1.98 -2.86
N VAL A 129 1.15 0.79 -3.33
CA VAL A 129 1.41 -0.37 -2.48
C VAL A 129 2.79 -0.90 -2.80
N LEU A 130 3.62 -1.01 -1.78
CA LEU A 130 4.98 -1.51 -1.90
C LEU A 130 5.01 -2.97 -1.50
N LEU A 131 5.45 -3.83 -2.39
CA LEU A 131 5.52 -5.27 -2.17
C LEU A 131 6.95 -5.72 -1.91
N ARG A 132 7.09 -6.91 -1.33
CA ARG A 132 8.42 -7.49 -1.14
C ARG A 132 9.08 -7.73 -2.47
N ALA A 133 10.37 -7.48 -2.51
CA ALA A 133 11.15 -7.79 -3.70
C ALA A 133 11.30 -9.30 -3.85
N ALA A 134 11.65 -9.75 -5.06
CA ALA A 134 11.96 -11.14 -5.29
C ALA A 134 13.16 -11.54 -4.45
N ARG A 135 13.16 -12.78 -3.92
CA ARG A 135 14.32 -13.31 -3.25
C ARG A 135 15.36 -13.67 -4.27
N LYS A 136 16.50 -13.38 -3.93
CA LYS A 136 17.59 -13.76 -4.82
C LYS A 136 17.84 -15.25 -4.73
N ARG A 137 17.86 -15.60 -4.61
CA ARG A 137 18.12 -16.69 -4.56
C ARG A 137 17.80 -17.50 -4.79
N SER A 138 17.64 -16.98 -4.53
CA SER A 138 17.24 -17.49 -4.77
C SER A 138 17.55 -18.16 -4.92
N ASP A 139 17.72 -17.84 -4.58
CA ASP A 139 17.92 -18.07 -4.89
C ASP A 139 18.40 -18.87 -4.95
N SER A 140 18.55 -19.13 -4.98
CA SER A 140 18.95 -19.74 -5.24
C SER A 140 19.34 -20.67 -5.50
N PHE A 141 19.59 -20.75 -5.66
CA PHE A 141 19.98 -21.51 -6.07
C PHE A 141 20.41 -22.06 -6.32
N ASP A 142 20.54 -21.95 -6.11
CA ASP A 142 20.82 -22.17 -6.65
C ASP A 142 21.28 -22.60 -6.77
#